data_0cd2199e1cf50de4f36f02dc8ff41a79
#
_entry.id   0cd2199e1cf50de4f36f02dc8ff41a79
#
_cell.length_a   1.000
_cell.length_b   1.000
_cell.length_c   1.000
_cell.angle_alpha   90.00
_cell.angle_beta   90.00
_cell.angle_gamma   90.00
#
_symmetry.space_group_name_H-M   'P 1'
#
loop_
_entity.id
_entity.type
_entity.pdbx_description
1 polymer ?
#
loop_
_entity_poly.entity_id
_entity_poly.type
_entity_poly.pdbx_seq_one_letter_code
_entity_poly.pdbx_strand_id
1 'polypeptide(L)'
;MVAAGGAVELLRVLPHRGRGRRELPGMTAVRLEGYRLRAAAADPARDLAAVAALGGRLVCPGDREWPSQLDDLGDARPVALWVRGRADLRLWALRSVAVVGARACTPYGAHMAATLGAGLAERGWVVVSGAAFGVDGAAHRGVLAVGGATAAVLACGVDVPYPRGHAELIGRVAQQGLVIAELPPGGHPTRARFVLRNRVIAALTRGTVVVEAEYRSGSLVTARQAQRLGRFVMGVPGPATSGLSAGVHELLRGEGVLVTEASEVAELIGEIGDLAPDRRGPVLPRDRLDPIAAKVLDALPYHGLTSTRELARGAGTSADETLGRLYELHSLGFVEREGDGWRLTRPSPRDGAVRRGGS
;
A
#
# COMPACT_ATOMS: atom_id res chain seq x y z
N MET A 1 5.17 19.73 -26.27
CA MET A 1 5.24 18.95 -27.53
C MET A 1 3.85 18.56 -28.05
N VAL A 2 2.92 18.19 -27.22
CA VAL A 2 1.52 17.91 -27.62
C VAL A 2 0.79 19.21 -28.06
N ALA A 3 1.17 20.37 -27.51
CA ALA A 3 0.61 21.67 -27.87
C ALA A 3 0.90 22.14 -29.35
N ALA A 4 1.77 21.46 -30.09
CA ALA A 4 2.16 21.83 -31.46
C ALA A 4 1.53 20.94 -32.52
N GLY A 5 0.28 20.50 -32.38
CA GLY A 5 -0.45 19.74 -33.38
C GLY A 5 -0.61 18.23 -33.11
N GLY A 6 -0.27 17.78 -31.88
CA GLY A 6 -0.47 16.40 -31.47
C GLY A 6 0.60 15.41 -31.94
N ALA A 7 0.57 14.20 -31.42
CA ALA A 7 1.54 13.14 -31.72
C ALA A 7 1.55 12.72 -33.19
N VAL A 8 0.39 12.79 -33.86
CA VAL A 8 0.26 12.44 -35.28
C VAL A 8 1.01 13.43 -36.19
N GLU A 9 0.90 14.74 -35.91
CA GLU A 9 1.63 15.76 -36.68
C GLU A 9 3.14 15.67 -36.45
N LEU A 10 3.56 15.39 -35.23
CA LEU A 10 4.96 15.10 -34.90
C LEU A 10 5.50 13.92 -35.71
N LEU A 11 4.75 12.82 -35.81
CA LEU A 11 5.13 11.64 -36.57
C LEU A 11 5.17 11.92 -38.08
N ARG A 12 4.33 12.82 -38.61
CA ARG A 12 4.37 13.27 -40.01
C ARG A 12 5.60 14.12 -40.30
N VAL A 13 6.06 14.94 -39.38
CA VAL A 13 7.20 15.86 -39.55
C VAL A 13 8.55 15.16 -39.34
N LEU A 14 8.61 14.14 -38.48
CA LEU A 14 9.85 13.45 -38.09
C LEU A 14 10.57 12.74 -39.27
N PRO A 15 9.91 12.06 -40.22
CA PRO A 15 10.58 11.30 -41.30
C PRO A 15 11.18 12.17 -42.40
N HIS A 16 10.73 13.41 -42.59
CA HIS A 16 11.11 14.22 -43.75
C HIS A 16 12.47 14.91 -43.53
N ARG A 17 13.50 14.42 -44.23
CA ARG A 17 14.81 15.06 -44.37
C ARG A 17 14.78 16.27 -45.37
N GLY A 18 13.64 16.93 -45.52
CA GLY A 18 13.46 18.04 -46.46
C GLY A 18 14.05 19.36 -45.94
N ARG A 19 14.49 20.22 -46.90
CA ARG A 19 15.12 21.54 -46.73
C ARG A 19 14.23 22.62 -46.07
N GLY A 20 13.51 22.29 -45.02
CA GLY A 20 12.78 23.22 -44.17
C GLY A 20 12.92 22.78 -42.75
N ARG A 21 13.94 23.30 -42.03
CA ARG A 21 14.06 23.14 -40.58
C ARG A 21 12.83 23.80 -39.91
N ARG A 22 11.74 23.06 -39.75
CA ARG A 22 10.76 23.44 -38.72
C ARG A 22 11.41 23.13 -37.38
N GLU A 23 11.95 24.16 -36.77
CA GLU A 23 12.37 24.11 -35.37
C GLU A 23 11.13 23.87 -34.53
N LEU A 24 11.09 22.76 -33.78
CA LEU A 24 10.03 22.53 -32.80
C LEU A 24 10.40 23.37 -31.58
N PRO A 25 9.52 24.26 -31.10
CA PRO A 25 9.80 25.12 -29.95
C PRO A 25 10.23 24.27 -28.73
N GLY A 26 11.36 24.61 -28.13
CA GLY A 26 11.90 23.93 -26.95
C GLY A 26 12.64 22.59 -27.21
N MET A 27 12.91 22.25 -28.49
CA MET A 27 13.63 21.02 -28.83
C MET A 27 15.01 21.33 -29.42
N THR A 28 16.07 20.77 -28.82
CA THR A 28 17.42 20.88 -29.37
C THR A 28 17.59 19.99 -30.61
N ALA A 29 18.48 20.36 -31.53
CA ALA A 29 18.77 19.58 -32.73
C ALA A 29 19.18 18.14 -32.45
N VAL A 30 19.96 17.92 -31.36
CA VAL A 30 20.38 16.57 -30.91
C VAL A 30 19.17 15.73 -30.45
N ARG A 31 18.23 16.33 -29.73
CA ARG A 31 16.99 15.64 -29.30
C ARG A 31 16.12 15.30 -30.52
N LEU A 32 15.98 16.23 -31.48
CA LEU A 32 15.19 16.01 -32.68
C LEU A 32 15.77 14.87 -33.50
N GLU A 33 17.11 14.83 -33.69
CA GLU A 33 17.76 13.73 -34.42
C GLU A 33 17.58 12.39 -33.71
N GLY A 34 17.69 12.35 -32.37
CA GLY A 34 17.40 11.16 -31.59
C GLY A 34 15.95 10.66 -31.74
N TYR A 35 14.95 11.55 -31.90
CA TYR A 35 13.57 11.15 -32.25
C TYR A 35 13.45 10.61 -33.66
N ARG A 36 14.10 11.23 -34.65
CA ARG A 36 14.12 10.76 -36.03
C ARG A 36 14.68 9.35 -36.17
N LEU A 37 15.81 9.08 -35.52
CA LEU A 37 16.44 7.76 -35.55
C LEU A 37 15.52 6.69 -34.92
N ARG A 38 14.88 7.01 -33.83
CA ARG A 38 13.91 6.08 -33.19
C ARG A 38 12.65 5.89 -34.04
N ALA A 39 12.13 6.94 -34.64
CA ALA A 39 10.96 6.85 -35.53
C ALA A 39 11.26 6.01 -36.76
N ALA A 40 12.46 6.16 -37.32
CA ALA A 40 12.90 5.38 -38.51
C ALA A 40 13.14 3.89 -38.19
N ALA A 41 13.47 3.57 -36.92
CA ALA A 41 13.68 2.20 -36.42
C ALA A 41 12.40 1.56 -35.86
N ALA A 42 11.30 2.30 -35.75
CA ALA A 42 10.04 1.80 -35.19
C ALA A 42 9.33 0.88 -36.22
N ASP A 43 8.91 -0.27 -35.74
CA ASP A 43 8.09 -1.22 -36.49
C ASP A 43 6.82 -1.54 -35.70
N PRO A 44 5.77 -0.72 -35.86
CA PRO A 44 4.54 -0.91 -35.07
C PRO A 44 3.84 -2.26 -35.35
N ALA A 45 3.95 -2.80 -36.55
CA ALA A 45 3.33 -4.08 -36.90
C ALA A 45 4.03 -5.22 -36.16
N ARG A 46 5.35 -5.21 -36.09
CA ARG A 46 6.15 -6.17 -35.32
C ARG A 46 5.86 -6.05 -33.82
N ASP A 47 5.79 -4.84 -33.31
CA ASP A 47 5.54 -4.60 -31.88
C ASP A 47 4.15 -5.10 -31.48
N LEU A 48 3.11 -4.83 -32.26
CA LEU A 48 1.77 -5.33 -32.04
C LEU A 48 1.71 -6.86 -32.10
N ALA A 49 2.36 -7.47 -33.11
CA ALA A 49 2.43 -8.92 -33.25
C ALA A 49 3.15 -9.57 -32.03
N ALA A 50 4.25 -8.97 -31.58
CA ALA A 50 5.01 -9.46 -30.44
C ALA A 50 4.17 -9.44 -29.14
N VAL A 51 3.41 -8.39 -28.90
CA VAL A 51 2.54 -8.31 -27.72
C VAL A 51 1.32 -9.22 -27.86
N ALA A 52 0.72 -9.33 -29.03
CA ALA A 52 -0.38 -10.24 -29.29
C ALA A 52 0.03 -11.70 -29.05
N ALA A 53 1.25 -12.10 -29.41
CA ALA A 53 1.79 -13.44 -29.15
C ALA A 53 1.93 -13.76 -27.65
N LEU A 54 2.02 -12.73 -26.79
CA LEU A 54 2.04 -12.84 -25.34
C LEU A 54 0.64 -12.77 -24.69
N GLY A 55 -0.42 -12.76 -25.51
CA GLY A 55 -1.80 -12.54 -25.05
C GLY A 55 -2.04 -11.12 -24.56
N GLY A 56 -1.29 -10.16 -25.10
CA GLY A 56 -1.42 -8.74 -24.76
C GLY A 56 -2.03 -7.92 -25.91
N ARG A 57 -2.18 -6.61 -25.63
CA ARG A 57 -2.81 -5.62 -26.52
C ARG A 57 -2.28 -4.22 -26.24
N LEU A 58 -2.55 -3.31 -27.18
CA LEU A 58 -2.32 -1.87 -27.02
C LEU A 58 -3.66 -1.22 -26.66
N VAL A 59 -3.67 -0.37 -25.63
CA VAL A 59 -4.84 0.39 -25.17
C VAL A 59 -4.52 1.87 -25.32
N CYS A 60 -5.34 2.59 -26.10
CA CYS A 60 -5.16 3.99 -26.43
C CYS A 60 -6.26 4.87 -25.81
N PRO A 61 -6.03 6.19 -25.62
CA PRO A 61 -7.07 7.13 -25.28
C PRO A 61 -8.24 7.06 -26.27
N GLY A 62 -9.46 6.92 -25.76
CA GLY A 62 -10.67 6.71 -26.55
C GLY A 62 -11.09 5.26 -26.72
N ASP A 63 -10.24 4.29 -26.45
CA ASP A 63 -10.63 2.88 -26.39
C ASP A 63 -11.56 2.62 -25.21
N ARG A 64 -12.45 1.63 -25.34
CA ARG A 64 -13.38 1.23 -24.27
C ARG A 64 -12.64 0.84 -22.98
N GLU A 65 -11.44 0.29 -23.10
CA GLU A 65 -10.59 -0.15 -21.99
C GLU A 65 -9.72 0.97 -21.40
N TRP A 66 -9.69 2.16 -21.99
CA TRP A 66 -8.88 3.26 -21.48
C TRP A 66 -9.38 3.75 -20.12
N PRO A 67 -8.55 3.74 -19.07
CA PRO A 67 -8.93 4.31 -17.78
C PRO A 67 -8.94 5.83 -17.85
N SER A 68 -10.11 6.45 -17.71
CA SER A 68 -10.24 7.92 -17.74
C SER A 68 -9.44 8.64 -16.65
N GLN A 69 -9.10 7.96 -15.55
CA GLN A 69 -8.25 8.50 -14.49
C GLN A 69 -6.84 8.91 -14.98
N LEU A 70 -6.36 8.34 -16.08
CA LEU A 70 -5.11 8.73 -16.71
C LEU A 70 -5.18 10.10 -17.36
N ASP A 71 -6.38 10.58 -17.70
CA ASP A 71 -6.57 11.89 -18.33
C ASP A 71 -6.28 13.03 -17.34
N ASP A 72 -6.37 12.78 -16.03
CA ASP A 72 -6.00 13.72 -14.97
C ASP A 72 -4.50 14.12 -15.02
N LEU A 73 -3.66 13.34 -15.71
CA LEU A 73 -2.26 13.66 -15.94
C LEU A 73 -2.07 14.80 -16.96
N GLY A 74 -3.10 15.23 -17.68
CA GLY A 74 -3.01 16.26 -18.70
C GLY A 74 -1.94 15.96 -19.75
N ASP A 75 -1.01 16.89 -19.99
CA ASP A 75 0.09 16.71 -20.95
C ASP A 75 1.05 15.57 -20.60
N ALA A 76 1.06 15.14 -19.35
CA ALA A 76 1.86 14.00 -18.89
C ALA A 76 1.15 12.66 -19.08
N ARG A 77 -0.05 12.61 -19.65
CA ARG A 77 -0.79 11.39 -19.95
C ARG A 77 0.01 10.46 -20.87
N PRO A 78 -0.01 9.13 -20.66
CA PRO A 78 0.54 8.18 -21.61
C PRO A 78 -0.15 8.30 -22.98
N VAL A 79 0.61 8.18 -24.06
CA VAL A 79 0.04 8.14 -25.43
C VAL A 79 -0.74 6.85 -25.67
N ALA A 80 -0.26 5.75 -25.09
CA ALA A 80 -0.88 4.43 -25.10
C ALA A 80 -0.27 3.57 -24.01
N LEU A 81 -0.93 2.48 -23.66
CA LEU A 81 -0.44 1.47 -22.73
C LEU A 81 -0.44 0.09 -23.40
N TRP A 82 0.69 -0.59 -23.33
CA TRP A 82 0.80 -2.01 -23.63
C TRP A 82 0.32 -2.79 -22.42
N VAL A 83 -0.63 -3.70 -22.62
CA VAL A 83 -1.27 -4.46 -21.55
C VAL A 83 -1.18 -5.94 -21.86
N ARG A 84 -0.70 -6.74 -20.91
CA ARG A 84 -0.65 -8.19 -20.99
C ARG A 84 -1.51 -8.76 -19.86
N GLY A 85 -2.37 -9.73 -20.17
CA GLY A 85 -3.38 -10.32 -19.29
C GLY A 85 -4.79 -10.10 -19.81
N ARG A 86 -5.77 -10.87 -19.29
CA ARG A 86 -7.13 -10.94 -19.85
C ARG A 86 -8.12 -9.94 -19.29
N ALA A 87 -7.83 -9.38 -18.09
CA ALA A 87 -8.74 -8.48 -17.41
C ALA A 87 -8.89 -7.13 -18.14
N ASP A 88 -10.04 -6.49 -18.00
CA ASP A 88 -10.30 -5.15 -18.50
C ASP A 88 -9.59 -4.11 -17.63
N LEU A 89 -8.68 -3.34 -18.22
CA LEU A 89 -7.86 -2.36 -17.52
C LEU A 89 -8.71 -1.24 -16.90
N ARG A 90 -9.74 -0.75 -17.58
CA ARG A 90 -10.61 0.32 -17.10
C ARG A 90 -11.37 -0.13 -15.85
N LEU A 91 -11.98 -1.31 -15.90
CA LEU A 91 -12.75 -1.84 -14.78
C LEU A 91 -11.85 -2.06 -13.55
N TRP A 92 -10.64 -2.55 -13.76
CA TRP A 92 -9.68 -2.76 -12.69
C TRP A 92 -9.17 -1.45 -12.07
N ALA A 93 -8.96 -0.42 -12.88
CA ALA A 93 -8.55 0.89 -12.40
C ALA A 93 -9.60 1.55 -11.49
N LEU A 94 -10.91 1.31 -11.72
CA LEU A 94 -11.98 1.91 -10.93
C LEU A 94 -11.97 1.50 -9.46
N ARG A 95 -11.53 0.28 -9.13
CA ARG A 95 -11.45 -0.24 -7.77
C ARG A 95 -10.01 -0.71 -7.47
N SER A 96 -9.06 0.20 -7.60
CA SER A 96 -7.65 -0.11 -7.41
C SER A 96 -6.96 0.81 -6.42
N VAL A 97 -5.91 0.28 -5.79
CA VAL A 97 -5.05 0.98 -4.83
C VAL A 97 -3.59 0.62 -5.08
N ALA A 98 -2.71 1.60 -5.01
CA ALA A 98 -1.27 1.39 -5.12
C ALA A 98 -0.69 0.98 -3.77
N VAL A 99 0.14 -0.07 -3.73
CA VAL A 99 0.97 -0.43 -2.58
C VAL A 99 2.42 -0.35 -3.01
N VAL A 100 3.17 0.60 -2.46
CA VAL A 100 4.54 0.92 -2.89
C VAL A 100 5.47 1.09 -1.68
N GLY A 101 6.79 0.98 -1.92
CA GLY A 101 7.73 1.21 -0.84
C GLY A 101 9.19 0.94 -1.20
N ALA A 102 10.00 0.72 -0.18
CA ALA A 102 11.43 0.47 -0.29
C ALA A 102 11.72 -0.82 -1.06
N ARG A 103 12.76 -0.77 -1.92
CA ARG A 103 13.26 -1.95 -2.63
C ARG A 103 14.00 -2.92 -1.72
N ALA A 104 14.70 -2.38 -0.73
CA ALA A 104 15.36 -3.13 0.33
C ALA A 104 14.53 -2.93 1.62
N CYS A 105 13.34 -3.54 1.66
CA CYS A 105 12.46 -3.44 2.83
C CYS A 105 12.91 -4.39 3.94
N THR A 106 12.48 -4.08 5.17
CA THR A 106 12.66 -4.98 6.31
C THR A 106 11.70 -6.19 6.22
N PRO A 107 11.91 -7.25 7.03
CA PRO A 107 10.92 -8.31 7.19
C PRO A 107 9.54 -7.79 7.61
N TYR A 108 9.50 -6.75 8.47
CA TYR A 108 8.26 -6.05 8.84
C TYR A 108 7.58 -5.42 7.62
N GLY A 109 8.32 -4.65 6.81
CA GLY A 109 7.79 -4.02 5.60
C GLY A 109 7.28 -5.04 4.57
N ALA A 110 8.02 -6.15 4.39
CA ALA A 110 7.59 -7.23 3.51
C ALA A 110 6.31 -7.91 4.01
N HIS A 111 6.22 -8.19 5.33
CA HIS A 111 5.03 -8.77 5.95
C HIS A 111 3.82 -7.84 5.81
N MET A 112 3.97 -6.55 6.16
CA MET A 112 2.89 -5.57 6.05
C MET A 112 2.40 -5.42 4.62
N ALA A 113 3.31 -5.35 3.63
CA ALA A 113 2.94 -5.25 2.23
C ALA A 113 2.16 -6.48 1.74
N ALA A 114 2.58 -7.69 2.13
CA ALA A 114 1.90 -8.92 1.77
C ALA A 114 0.51 -9.02 2.44
N THR A 115 0.41 -8.70 3.73
CA THR A 115 -0.84 -8.72 4.49
C THR A 115 -1.85 -7.70 3.96
N LEU A 116 -1.40 -6.46 3.69
CA LEU A 116 -2.23 -5.43 3.06
C LEU A 116 -2.68 -5.88 1.66
N GLY A 117 -1.76 -6.45 0.86
CA GLY A 117 -2.09 -6.94 -0.47
C GLY A 117 -3.17 -8.02 -0.43
N ALA A 118 -3.03 -9.03 0.43
CA ALA A 118 -4.00 -10.10 0.61
C ALA A 118 -5.35 -9.55 1.10
N GLY A 119 -5.37 -8.76 2.18
CA GLY A 119 -6.60 -8.24 2.76
C GLY A 119 -7.35 -7.26 1.85
N LEU A 120 -6.65 -6.50 1.00
CA LEU A 120 -7.27 -5.66 -0.03
C LEU A 120 -7.90 -6.52 -1.14
N ALA A 121 -7.20 -7.55 -1.58
CA ALA A 121 -7.69 -8.47 -2.59
C ALA A 121 -8.95 -9.23 -2.13
N GLU A 122 -8.99 -9.70 -0.88
CA GLU A 122 -10.16 -10.33 -0.25
C GLU A 122 -11.38 -9.41 -0.20
N ARG A 123 -11.16 -8.08 -0.18
CA ARG A 123 -12.21 -7.05 -0.26
C ARG A 123 -12.55 -6.61 -1.68
N GLY A 124 -12.03 -7.31 -2.69
CA GLY A 124 -12.28 -7.03 -4.10
C GLY A 124 -11.53 -5.82 -4.65
N TRP A 125 -10.46 -5.37 -3.97
CA TRP A 125 -9.59 -4.30 -4.48
C TRP A 125 -8.48 -4.87 -5.34
N VAL A 126 -8.18 -4.18 -6.44
CA VAL A 126 -7.03 -4.47 -7.29
C VAL A 126 -5.80 -3.76 -6.72
N VAL A 127 -4.77 -4.52 -6.37
CA VAL A 127 -3.51 -3.94 -5.93
C VAL A 127 -2.62 -3.64 -7.12
N VAL A 128 -2.23 -2.37 -7.27
CA VAL A 128 -1.34 -1.88 -8.32
C VAL A 128 0.03 -1.60 -7.72
N SER A 129 1.09 -2.08 -8.36
CA SER A 129 2.45 -1.79 -7.93
C SER A 129 3.45 -1.84 -9.09
N GLY A 130 4.72 -1.61 -8.80
CA GLY A 130 5.76 -1.51 -9.83
C GLY A 130 6.58 -2.77 -10.05
N ALA A 131 6.24 -3.88 -9.40
CA ALA A 131 6.97 -5.15 -9.43
C ALA A 131 8.47 -5.06 -9.05
N ALA A 132 8.90 -4.01 -8.35
CA ALA A 132 10.25 -3.88 -7.85
C ALA A 132 10.53 -4.89 -6.72
N PHE A 133 11.80 -5.08 -6.36
CA PHE A 133 12.15 -5.80 -5.13
C PHE A 133 11.52 -5.14 -3.90
N GLY A 134 11.47 -5.85 -2.80
CA GLY A 134 10.95 -5.36 -1.53
C GLY A 134 9.43 -5.27 -1.49
N VAL A 135 8.90 -4.13 -1.09
CA VAL A 135 7.47 -3.87 -0.85
C VAL A 135 6.59 -4.23 -2.05
N ASP A 136 6.95 -3.77 -3.26
CA ASP A 136 6.15 -4.03 -4.47
C ASP A 136 5.97 -5.54 -4.70
N GLY A 137 7.08 -6.29 -4.67
CA GLY A 137 7.04 -7.73 -4.86
C GLY A 137 6.32 -8.47 -3.73
N ALA A 138 6.41 -8.00 -2.49
CA ALA A 138 5.70 -8.58 -1.36
C ALA A 138 4.19 -8.36 -1.49
N ALA A 139 3.76 -7.15 -1.88
CA ALA A 139 2.35 -6.84 -2.13
C ALA A 139 1.75 -7.75 -3.22
N HIS A 140 2.42 -7.87 -4.38
CA HIS A 140 1.97 -8.78 -5.44
C HIS A 140 1.87 -10.24 -4.97
N ARG A 141 2.86 -10.74 -4.20
CA ARG A 141 2.83 -12.11 -3.65
C ARG A 141 1.66 -12.32 -2.70
N GLY A 142 1.38 -11.34 -1.83
CA GLY A 142 0.23 -11.39 -0.93
C GLY A 142 -1.09 -11.53 -1.67
N VAL A 143 -1.30 -10.70 -2.70
CA VAL A 143 -2.50 -10.78 -3.55
C VAL A 143 -2.62 -12.12 -4.27
N LEU A 144 -1.54 -12.58 -4.90
CA LEU A 144 -1.52 -13.84 -5.65
C LEU A 144 -1.73 -15.07 -4.75
N ALA A 145 -1.33 -15.00 -3.48
CA ALA A 145 -1.53 -16.08 -2.50
C ALA A 145 -3.01 -16.34 -2.20
N VAL A 146 -3.84 -15.31 -2.24
CA VAL A 146 -5.29 -15.41 -2.01
C VAL A 146 -6.11 -15.47 -3.32
N GLY A 147 -5.45 -15.65 -4.46
CA GLY A 147 -6.13 -15.70 -5.76
C GLY A 147 -6.69 -14.36 -6.24
N GLY A 148 -6.24 -13.24 -5.66
CA GLY A 148 -6.76 -11.92 -5.91
C GLY A 148 -6.26 -11.25 -7.19
N ALA A 149 -6.77 -10.03 -7.45
CA ALA A 149 -6.47 -9.22 -8.62
C ALA A 149 -5.31 -8.26 -8.37
N THR A 150 -4.26 -8.31 -9.21
CA THR A 150 -3.12 -7.39 -9.12
C THR A 150 -2.62 -6.95 -10.48
N ALA A 151 -2.15 -5.70 -10.57
CA ALA A 151 -1.61 -5.13 -11.79
C ALA A 151 -0.19 -4.59 -11.57
N ALA A 152 0.76 -5.07 -12.36
CA ALA A 152 2.14 -4.61 -12.35
C ALA A 152 2.35 -3.57 -13.46
N VAL A 153 2.66 -2.33 -13.08
CA VAL A 153 3.07 -1.30 -14.05
C VAL A 153 4.59 -1.33 -14.16
N LEU A 154 5.13 -1.58 -15.35
CA LEU A 154 6.56 -1.75 -15.57
C LEU A 154 7.22 -0.47 -16.10
N ALA A 155 8.52 -0.30 -15.85
CA ALA A 155 9.36 0.75 -16.45
C ALA A 155 10.12 0.26 -17.69
N CYS A 156 9.68 -0.84 -18.28
CA CYS A 156 10.22 -1.54 -19.44
C CYS A 156 9.06 -2.08 -20.29
N GLY A 157 9.32 -2.76 -21.41
CA GLY A 157 8.28 -3.42 -22.18
C GLY A 157 7.60 -4.56 -21.40
N VAL A 158 6.36 -4.89 -21.75
CA VAL A 158 5.58 -5.97 -21.09
C VAL A 158 6.18 -7.37 -21.30
N ASP A 159 7.10 -7.50 -22.23
CA ASP A 159 7.88 -8.69 -22.58
C ASP A 159 9.21 -8.78 -21.82
N VAL A 160 9.65 -7.69 -21.18
CA VAL A 160 10.93 -7.59 -20.48
C VAL A 160 10.72 -7.77 -18.97
N PRO A 161 10.98 -8.95 -18.39
CA PRO A 161 10.81 -9.15 -16.96
C PRO A 161 11.93 -8.44 -16.18
N TYR A 162 11.61 -7.31 -15.55
CA TYR A 162 12.55 -6.57 -14.72
C TYR A 162 11.93 -6.22 -13.36
N PRO A 163 12.65 -6.47 -12.25
CA PRO A 163 13.98 -7.08 -12.15
C PRO A 163 13.96 -8.58 -12.53
N ARG A 164 15.09 -9.09 -13.04
CA ARG A 164 15.19 -10.50 -13.48
C ARG A 164 14.80 -11.51 -12.38
N GLY A 165 15.13 -11.21 -11.12
CA GLY A 165 14.74 -12.03 -9.98
C GLY A 165 13.22 -12.09 -9.72
N HIS A 166 12.42 -11.23 -10.36
CA HIS A 166 10.96 -11.26 -10.32
C HIS A 166 10.32 -11.76 -11.62
N ALA A 167 11.08 -12.41 -12.53
CA ALA A 167 10.56 -12.89 -13.79
C ALA A 167 9.36 -13.86 -13.60
N GLU A 168 9.47 -14.78 -12.67
CA GLU A 168 8.39 -15.70 -12.30
C GLU A 168 7.18 -14.96 -11.72
N LEU A 169 7.41 -14.04 -10.78
CA LEU A 169 6.36 -13.22 -10.19
C LEU A 169 5.60 -12.43 -11.25
N ILE A 170 6.32 -11.75 -12.16
CA ILE A 170 5.72 -10.99 -13.27
C ILE A 170 4.95 -11.92 -14.21
N GLY A 171 5.45 -13.13 -14.45
CA GLY A 171 4.76 -14.16 -15.22
C GLY A 171 3.42 -14.57 -14.56
N ARG A 172 3.41 -14.80 -13.25
CA ARG A 172 2.21 -15.10 -12.48
C ARG A 172 1.22 -13.93 -12.48
N VAL A 173 1.71 -12.68 -12.32
CA VAL A 173 0.87 -11.48 -12.44
C VAL A 173 0.24 -11.39 -13.84
N ALA A 174 0.96 -11.71 -14.92
CA ALA A 174 0.40 -11.70 -16.27
C ALA A 174 -0.69 -12.77 -16.48
N GLN A 175 -0.59 -13.91 -15.80
CA GLN A 175 -1.57 -15.01 -15.90
C GLN A 175 -2.84 -14.73 -15.12
N GLN A 176 -2.71 -14.20 -13.90
CA GLN A 176 -3.81 -14.01 -12.95
C GLN A 176 -4.31 -12.54 -12.91
N GLY A 177 -3.52 -11.63 -13.44
CA GLY A 177 -3.73 -10.20 -13.36
C GLY A 177 -3.39 -9.46 -14.66
N LEU A 178 -2.79 -8.27 -14.51
CA LEU A 178 -2.35 -7.43 -15.62
C LEU A 178 -0.90 -7.02 -15.45
N VAL A 179 -0.15 -7.04 -16.54
CA VAL A 179 1.15 -6.36 -16.69
C VAL A 179 0.98 -5.22 -17.67
N ILE A 180 1.36 -4.02 -17.26
CA ILE A 180 1.11 -2.75 -17.96
C ILE A 180 2.44 -2.04 -18.19
N ALA A 181 2.64 -1.50 -19.39
CA ALA A 181 3.81 -0.68 -19.72
C ALA A 181 3.47 0.44 -20.70
N GLU A 182 4.14 1.57 -20.56
CA GLU A 182 4.09 2.67 -21.53
C GLU A 182 5.09 2.47 -22.68
N LEU A 183 6.08 1.60 -22.46
CA LEU A 183 7.12 1.33 -23.43
C LEU A 183 6.76 0.19 -24.38
N PRO A 184 7.14 0.27 -25.66
CA PRO A 184 6.95 -0.82 -26.60
C PRO A 184 7.75 -2.06 -26.19
N PRO A 185 7.42 -3.23 -26.78
CA PRO A 185 8.20 -4.46 -26.60
C PRO A 185 9.69 -4.24 -26.80
N GLY A 186 10.51 -4.98 -26.05
CA GLY A 186 11.96 -4.82 -26.03
C GLY A 186 12.46 -3.57 -25.33
N GLY A 187 11.58 -2.70 -24.85
CA GLY A 187 11.98 -1.49 -24.13
C GLY A 187 12.67 -1.80 -22.81
N HIS A 188 13.96 -1.46 -22.65
CA HIS A 188 14.73 -1.70 -21.42
C HIS A 188 14.50 -0.61 -20.37
N PRO A 189 14.59 -0.94 -19.07
CA PRO A 189 14.40 0.03 -18.00
C PRO A 189 15.59 1.01 -17.90
N THR A 190 15.31 2.25 -17.52
CA THR A 190 16.33 3.26 -17.16
C THR A 190 15.87 4.02 -15.92
N ARG A 191 16.79 4.69 -15.22
CA ARG A 191 16.45 5.48 -14.02
C ARG A 191 15.32 6.49 -14.29
N ALA A 192 15.38 7.19 -15.43
CA ALA A 192 14.33 8.15 -15.81
C ALA A 192 12.97 7.46 -16.06
N ARG A 193 12.96 6.25 -16.63
CA ARG A 193 11.74 5.49 -16.92
C ARG A 193 11.04 5.02 -15.65
N PHE A 194 11.78 4.68 -14.59
CA PHE A 194 11.18 4.39 -13.29
C PHE A 194 10.43 5.59 -12.70
N VAL A 195 11.03 6.79 -12.79
CA VAL A 195 10.36 8.02 -12.31
C VAL A 195 9.12 8.33 -13.14
N LEU A 196 9.23 8.22 -14.47
CA LEU A 196 8.10 8.45 -15.37
C LEU A 196 6.94 7.47 -15.15
N ARG A 197 7.25 6.19 -14.95
CA ARG A 197 6.27 5.14 -14.71
C ARG A 197 5.41 5.41 -13.44
N ASN A 198 6.02 5.98 -12.40
CA ASN A 198 5.34 6.18 -11.12
C ASN A 198 4.08 7.05 -11.23
N ARG A 199 4.02 8.00 -12.20
CA ARG A 199 2.81 8.79 -12.46
C ARG A 199 1.64 7.94 -12.93
N VAL A 200 1.93 6.88 -13.68
CA VAL A 200 0.90 5.96 -14.17
C VAL A 200 0.31 5.15 -13.03
N ILE A 201 1.14 4.66 -12.09
CA ILE A 201 0.66 3.99 -10.88
C ILE A 201 -0.26 4.91 -10.09
N ALA A 202 0.20 6.14 -9.81
CA ALA A 202 -0.55 7.11 -9.03
C ALA A 202 -1.89 7.51 -9.69
N ALA A 203 -1.90 7.67 -11.02
CA ALA A 203 -3.09 8.07 -11.75
C ALA A 203 -4.13 6.95 -11.90
N LEU A 204 -3.68 5.69 -12.07
CA LEU A 204 -4.57 4.55 -12.20
C LEU A 204 -5.38 4.24 -10.94
N THR A 205 -4.91 4.67 -9.76
CA THR A 205 -5.42 4.20 -8.47
C THR A 205 -6.17 5.28 -7.71
N ARG A 206 -7.13 4.87 -6.87
CA ARG A 206 -7.87 5.78 -5.97
C ARG A 206 -7.02 6.30 -4.82
N GLY A 207 -5.98 5.55 -4.44
CA GLY A 207 -5.07 5.93 -3.37
C GLY A 207 -3.74 5.20 -3.46
N THR A 208 -2.76 5.68 -2.71
CA THR A 208 -1.41 5.11 -2.63
C THR A 208 -1.04 4.86 -1.18
N VAL A 209 -0.72 3.62 -0.83
CA VAL A 209 -0.18 3.21 0.46
C VAL A 209 1.33 3.09 0.34
N VAL A 210 2.07 3.81 1.20
CA VAL A 210 3.53 3.70 1.33
C VAL A 210 3.85 2.88 2.58
N VAL A 211 4.47 1.70 2.42
CA VAL A 211 4.74 0.79 3.54
C VAL A 211 6.06 1.13 4.23
N GLU A 212 7.14 1.25 3.50
CA GLU A 212 8.45 1.70 3.98
C GLU A 212 9.08 2.63 2.95
N ALA A 213 9.67 3.72 3.40
CA ALA A 213 10.40 4.66 2.56
C ALA A 213 11.43 5.46 3.36
N GLU A 214 12.65 5.58 2.85
CA GLU A 214 13.59 6.61 3.27
C GLU A 214 13.18 7.98 2.74
N TYR A 215 13.73 9.08 3.28
CA TYR A 215 13.44 10.46 2.85
C TYR A 215 13.57 10.71 1.34
N ARG A 216 14.49 10.01 0.66
CA ARG A 216 14.74 10.15 -0.78
C ARG A 216 14.24 8.97 -1.60
N SER A 217 13.31 8.20 -1.07
CA SER A 217 12.75 7.03 -1.76
C SER A 217 11.96 7.40 -3.02
N GLY A 218 12.09 6.58 -4.06
CA GLY A 218 11.27 6.69 -5.28
C GLY A 218 9.78 6.45 -5.03
N SER A 219 9.39 5.72 -3.99
CA SER A 219 7.99 5.50 -3.58
C SER A 219 7.32 6.79 -3.12
N LEU A 220 8.07 7.71 -2.48
CA LEU A 220 7.55 9.03 -2.13
C LEU A 220 7.28 9.91 -3.35
N VAL A 221 7.94 9.65 -4.49
CA VAL A 221 7.59 10.32 -5.76
C VAL A 221 6.20 9.88 -6.21
N THR A 222 5.87 8.58 -6.08
CA THR A 222 4.53 8.07 -6.39
C THR A 222 3.48 8.71 -5.48
N ALA A 223 3.74 8.77 -4.16
CA ALA A 223 2.85 9.40 -3.19
C ALA A 223 2.59 10.89 -3.52
N ARG A 224 3.66 11.66 -3.81
CA ARG A 224 3.52 13.08 -4.21
C ARG A 224 2.74 13.26 -5.52
N GLN A 225 2.87 12.33 -6.46
CA GLN A 225 2.06 12.35 -7.68
C GLN A 225 0.59 12.07 -7.38
N ALA A 226 0.30 11.11 -6.50
CA ALA A 226 -1.05 10.82 -6.03
C ALA A 226 -1.70 12.05 -5.37
N GLN A 227 -0.98 12.75 -4.46
CA GLN A 227 -1.43 14.00 -3.84
C GLN A 227 -1.78 15.08 -4.88
N ARG A 228 -0.89 15.30 -5.87
CA ARG A 228 -1.11 16.29 -6.94
C ARG A 228 -2.36 15.99 -7.78
N LEU A 229 -2.74 14.72 -7.87
CA LEU A 229 -3.94 14.24 -8.58
C LEU A 229 -5.19 14.20 -7.67
N GLY A 230 -5.09 14.69 -6.42
CA GLY A 230 -6.19 14.64 -5.45
C GLY A 230 -6.53 13.22 -4.99
N ARG A 231 -5.59 12.26 -5.09
CA ARG A 231 -5.78 10.90 -4.63
C ARG A 231 -5.38 10.75 -3.15
N PHE A 232 -6.00 9.82 -2.47
CA PHE A 232 -5.63 9.52 -1.08
C PHE A 232 -4.19 9.02 -0.99
N VAL A 233 -3.48 9.51 0.01
CA VAL A 233 -2.12 9.04 0.33
C VAL A 233 -2.10 8.54 1.76
N MET A 234 -1.63 7.31 1.92
CA MET A 234 -1.62 6.59 3.18
C MET A 234 -0.21 6.09 3.49
N GLY A 235 0.10 5.95 4.76
CA GLY A 235 1.37 5.45 5.23
C GLY A 235 1.23 4.41 6.32
N VAL A 236 2.05 3.35 6.26
CA VAL A 236 2.14 2.35 7.32
C VAL A 236 3.16 2.83 8.35
N PRO A 237 2.79 2.95 9.64
CA PRO A 237 3.73 3.36 10.67
C PRO A 237 4.81 2.30 10.86
N GLY A 238 6.03 2.73 11.11
CA GLY A 238 7.14 1.85 11.41
C GLY A 238 7.94 2.35 12.63
N PRO A 239 8.98 1.62 13.06
CA PRO A 239 9.79 2.02 14.20
C PRO A 239 10.42 3.40 13.99
N ALA A 240 10.34 4.28 15.02
CA ALA A 240 10.89 5.63 14.96
C ALA A 240 12.42 5.65 14.73
N THR A 241 13.09 4.58 15.11
CA THR A 241 14.55 4.41 14.95
C THR A 241 14.95 3.86 13.57
N SER A 242 13.99 3.47 12.73
CA SER A 242 14.26 2.92 11.40
C SER A 242 14.35 4.03 10.34
N GLY A 243 15.48 4.11 9.63
CA GLY A 243 15.64 5.00 8.49
C GLY A 243 14.62 4.72 7.36
N LEU A 244 14.17 3.46 7.20
CA LEU A 244 13.17 3.05 6.23
C LEU A 244 11.74 3.51 6.60
N SER A 245 11.51 3.95 7.84
CA SER A 245 10.25 4.56 8.27
C SER A 245 10.25 6.08 8.16
N ALA A 246 11.43 6.69 8.06
CA ALA A 246 11.59 8.15 8.16
C ALA A 246 10.81 8.93 7.10
N GLY A 247 10.81 8.45 5.85
CA GLY A 247 10.05 9.08 4.76
C GLY A 247 8.53 8.88 4.90
N VAL A 248 8.10 7.75 5.46
CA VAL A 248 6.68 7.51 5.77
C VAL A 248 6.24 8.42 6.92
N HIS A 249 7.06 8.57 7.97
CA HIS A 249 6.75 9.47 9.08
C HIS A 249 6.60 10.92 8.61
N GLU A 250 7.43 11.37 7.65
CA GLU A 250 7.30 12.68 7.06
C GLU A 250 5.98 12.82 6.29
N LEU A 251 5.60 11.78 5.53
CA LEU A 251 4.33 11.72 4.83
C LEU A 251 3.14 11.83 5.80
N LEU A 252 3.20 11.11 6.94
CA LEU A 252 2.16 11.10 7.97
C LEU A 252 2.08 12.40 8.78
N ARG A 253 3.17 13.16 8.89
CA ARG A 253 3.13 14.51 9.48
C ARG A 253 2.47 15.54 8.58
N GLY A 254 2.42 15.27 7.29
CA GLY A 254 1.73 16.09 6.30
C GLY A 254 0.29 15.65 6.08
N GLU A 255 -0.06 15.40 4.82
CA GLU A 255 -1.42 15.04 4.41
C GLU A 255 -1.66 13.52 4.33
N GLY A 256 -0.68 12.71 4.71
CA GLY A 256 -0.80 11.25 4.67
C GLY A 256 -1.64 10.72 5.83
N VAL A 257 -2.54 9.78 5.54
CA VAL A 257 -3.35 9.11 6.56
C VAL A 257 -2.64 7.84 7.03
N LEU A 258 -2.55 7.64 8.35
CA LEU A 258 -1.99 6.44 8.93
C LEU A 258 -2.95 5.26 8.72
N VAL A 259 -2.42 4.15 8.19
CA VAL A 259 -3.14 2.89 8.02
C VAL A 259 -2.28 1.72 8.49
N THR A 260 -2.90 0.74 9.10
CA THR A 260 -2.24 -0.46 9.61
C THR A 260 -2.85 -1.75 9.06
N GLU A 261 -4.03 -1.67 8.47
CA GLU A 261 -4.74 -2.82 7.91
C GLU A 261 -5.55 -2.46 6.65
N ALA A 262 -5.93 -3.49 5.89
CA ALA A 262 -6.60 -3.35 4.61
C ALA A 262 -8.02 -2.75 4.72
N SER A 263 -8.70 -2.96 5.84
CA SER A 263 -10.01 -2.38 6.14
C SER A 263 -9.98 -0.86 6.20
N GLU A 264 -8.97 -0.28 6.86
CA GLU A 264 -8.78 1.17 6.95
C GLU A 264 -8.47 1.79 5.59
N VAL A 265 -7.66 1.10 4.78
CA VAL A 265 -7.41 1.52 3.40
C VAL A 265 -8.71 1.51 2.59
N ALA A 266 -9.50 0.41 2.69
CA ALA A 266 -10.76 0.28 1.97
C ALA A 266 -11.78 1.35 2.38
N GLU A 267 -11.87 1.69 3.67
CA GLU A 267 -12.73 2.76 4.19
C GLU A 267 -12.40 4.12 3.58
N LEU A 268 -11.12 4.45 3.48
CA LEU A 268 -10.67 5.74 2.94
C LEU A 268 -10.92 5.91 1.45
N ILE A 269 -10.77 4.84 0.66
CA ILE A 269 -10.83 4.90 -0.81
C ILE A 269 -12.10 4.27 -1.39
N GLY A 270 -12.91 3.63 -0.53
CA GLY A 270 -14.13 2.90 -0.87
C GLY A 270 -15.33 3.81 -1.11
N GLU A 271 -16.50 3.20 -1.15
CA GLU A 271 -17.76 3.90 -1.23
C GLU A 271 -18.31 4.16 0.17
N ILE A 272 -19.29 5.07 0.28
CA ILE A 272 -19.96 5.36 1.55
C ILE A 272 -20.59 4.06 2.08
N GLY A 273 -20.13 3.61 3.26
CA GLY A 273 -20.57 2.36 3.88
C GLY A 273 -19.51 1.24 3.92
N ASP A 274 -18.40 1.37 3.21
CA ASP A 274 -17.23 0.49 3.31
C ASP A 274 -16.44 0.81 4.61
N LEU A 275 -17.08 0.67 5.78
CA LEU A 275 -16.48 1.01 7.07
C LEU A 275 -15.51 -0.08 7.56
N ALA A 276 -14.40 0.35 8.16
CA ALA A 276 -13.55 -0.53 8.93
C ALA A 276 -14.27 -0.97 10.23
N PRO A 277 -14.06 -2.19 10.70
CA PRO A 277 -14.64 -2.61 11.98
C PRO A 277 -14.07 -1.78 13.13
N ASP A 278 -14.93 -1.45 14.11
CA ASP A 278 -14.51 -0.75 15.32
C ASP A 278 -13.34 -1.47 15.98
N ARG A 279 -12.27 -0.75 16.26
CA ARG A 279 -11.13 -1.28 17.02
C ARG A 279 -11.52 -1.40 18.48
N ARG A 280 -11.81 -2.61 18.91
CA ARG A 280 -11.93 -2.95 20.32
C ARG A 280 -10.60 -3.54 20.76
N GLY A 281 -9.96 -2.93 21.75
CA GLY A 281 -8.82 -3.52 22.43
C GLY A 281 -9.18 -4.90 22.99
N PRO A 282 -8.19 -5.76 23.29
CA PRO A 282 -8.47 -7.02 23.94
C PRO A 282 -9.19 -6.72 25.27
N VAL A 283 -10.38 -7.30 25.44
CA VAL A 283 -11.12 -7.21 26.71
C VAL A 283 -10.32 -7.95 27.77
N LEU A 284 -9.66 -7.20 28.63
CA LEU A 284 -8.94 -7.77 29.76
C LEU A 284 -9.92 -8.31 30.77
N PRO A 285 -9.55 -9.32 31.61
CA PRO A 285 -10.40 -9.81 32.68
C PRO A 285 -10.94 -8.71 33.61
N ARG A 286 -10.13 -7.66 33.83
CA ARG A 286 -10.49 -6.47 34.59
C ARG A 286 -11.65 -5.67 33.98
N ASP A 287 -11.72 -5.56 32.62
CA ASP A 287 -12.75 -4.80 31.92
C ASP A 287 -14.14 -5.44 31.99
N ARG A 288 -14.20 -6.68 32.50
CA ARG A 288 -15.44 -7.44 32.74
C ARG A 288 -15.95 -7.32 34.15
N LEU A 289 -15.20 -6.65 35.04
CA LEU A 289 -15.61 -6.46 36.42
C LEU A 289 -16.79 -5.48 36.52
N ASP A 290 -17.68 -5.75 37.46
CA ASP A 290 -18.68 -4.77 37.89
C ASP A 290 -17.99 -3.45 38.30
N PRO A 291 -18.59 -2.28 38.02
CA PRO A 291 -17.98 -0.98 38.35
C PRO A 291 -17.56 -0.82 39.81
N ILE A 292 -18.29 -1.44 40.76
CA ILE A 292 -17.95 -1.39 42.16
C ILE A 292 -16.77 -2.32 42.48
N ALA A 293 -16.76 -3.53 41.90
CA ALA A 293 -15.63 -4.45 42.01
C ALA A 293 -14.34 -3.85 41.45
N ALA A 294 -14.43 -3.14 40.32
CA ALA A 294 -13.30 -2.43 39.72
C ALA A 294 -12.76 -1.33 40.68
N LYS A 295 -13.63 -0.51 41.27
CA LYS A 295 -13.23 0.50 42.27
C LYS A 295 -12.57 -0.10 43.52
N VAL A 296 -13.08 -1.23 44.01
CA VAL A 296 -12.49 -1.95 45.14
C VAL A 296 -11.10 -2.49 44.76
N LEU A 297 -10.94 -3.03 43.54
CA LEU A 297 -9.67 -3.49 43.04
C LEU A 297 -8.66 -2.34 42.89
N ASP A 298 -9.10 -1.17 42.40
CA ASP A 298 -8.27 0.03 42.26
C ASP A 298 -7.85 0.66 43.60
N ALA A 299 -8.63 0.45 44.66
CA ALA A 299 -8.30 0.90 46.02
C ALA A 299 -7.22 0.05 46.67
N LEU A 300 -6.88 -1.13 46.14
CA LEU A 300 -5.84 -1.99 46.70
C LEU A 300 -4.45 -1.40 46.46
N PRO A 301 -3.57 -1.32 47.46
CA PRO A 301 -2.20 -0.89 47.27
C PRO A 301 -1.43 -1.91 46.41
N TYR A 302 -0.49 -1.44 45.63
CA TYR A 302 0.35 -2.31 44.81
C TYR A 302 1.22 -3.28 45.62
N HIS A 303 1.56 -2.87 46.84
CA HIS A 303 2.30 -3.68 47.79
C HIS A 303 1.66 -3.62 49.18
N GLY A 304 1.72 -4.73 49.90
CA GLY A 304 1.25 -4.83 51.30
C GLY A 304 -0.17 -5.35 51.41
N LEU A 305 -0.58 -5.49 52.67
CA LEU A 305 -1.93 -5.91 53.07
C LEU A 305 -2.75 -4.69 53.49
N THR A 306 -4.02 -4.69 53.15
CA THR A 306 -4.96 -3.61 53.49
C THR A 306 -6.25 -4.20 54.05
N SER A 307 -6.80 -3.58 55.07
CA SER A 307 -8.05 -4.02 55.69
C SER A 307 -9.27 -3.69 54.82
N THR A 308 -10.34 -4.49 54.95
CA THR A 308 -11.62 -4.24 54.29
C THR A 308 -12.15 -2.82 54.55
N ARG A 309 -11.97 -2.29 55.78
CA ARG A 309 -12.43 -0.95 56.17
C ARG A 309 -11.67 0.18 55.45
N GLU A 310 -10.37 0.01 55.24
CA GLU A 310 -9.55 0.97 54.47
C GLU A 310 -9.92 0.95 52.99
N LEU A 311 -10.13 -0.24 52.42
CA LEU A 311 -10.58 -0.42 51.03
C LEU A 311 -11.96 0.18 50.82
N ALA A 312 -12.90 -0.02 51.72
CA ALA A 312 -14.24 0.56 51.69
C ALA A 312 -14.18 2.10 51.63
N ARG A 313 -13.28 2.70 52.45
CA ARG A 313 -13.07 4.15 52.46
C ARG A 313 -12.45 4.61 51.13
N GLY A 314 -11.46 3.89 50.59
CA GLY A 314 -10.78 4.21 49.32
C GLY A 314 -11.70 4.06 48.11
N ALA A 315 -12.55 3.04 48.11
CA ALA A 315 -13.50 2.79 47.01
C ALA A 315 -14.81 3.61 47.11
N GLY A 316 -15.04 4.28 48.27
CA GLY A 316 -16.26 5.05 48.50
C GLY A 316 -17.51 4.17 48.63
N THR A 317 -17.37 2.98 49.26
CA THR A 317 -18.42 1.97 49.43
C THR A 317 -18.61 1.58 50.91
N SER A 318 -19.63 0.80 51.23
CA SER A 318 -19.80 0.25 52.57
C SER A 318 -18.82 -0.92 52.84
N ALA A 319 -18.52 -1.19 54.11
CA ALA A 319 -17.64 -2.30 54.46
C ALA A 319 -18.21 -3.67 54.03
N ASP A 320 -19.53 -3.87 54.17
CA ASP A 320 -20.19 -5.11 53.78
C ASP A 320 -20.18 -5.31 52.27
N GLU A 321 -20.45 -4.27 51.48
CA GLU A 321 -20.38 -4.29 50.02
C GLU A 321 -18.95 -4.54 49.53
N THR A 322 -17.97 -3.85 50.14
CA THR A 322 -16.55 -4.07 49.84
C THR A 322 -16.15 -5.51 50.13
N LEU A 323 -16.58 -6.08 51.25
CA LEU A 323 -16.28 -7.47 51.60
C LEU A 323 -16.87 -8.44 50.54
N GLY A 324 -18.11 -8.23 50.14
CA GLY A 324 -18.73 -9.03 49.08
C GLY A 324 -17.94 -8.99 47.75
N ARG A 325 -17.51 -7.77 47.31
CA ARG A 325 -16.70 -7.60 46.10
C ARG A 325 -15.30 -8.17 46.23
N LEU A 326 -14.69 -8.13 47.43
CA LEU A 326 -13.38 -8.75 47.66
C LEU A 326 -13.45 -10.28 47.57
N TYR A 327 -14.51 -10.93 47.99
CA TYR A 327 -14.69 -12.37 47.77
C TYR A 327 -14.94 -12.72 46.31
N GLU A 328 -15.69 -11.89 45.58
CA GLU A 328 -15.86 -12.01 44.15
C GLU A 328 -14.50 -11.89 43.42
N LEU A 329 -13.73 -10.84 43.70
CA LEU A 329 -12.39 -10.62 43.15
C LEU A 329 -11.41 -11.74 43.55
N HIS A 330 -11.54 -12.31 44.74
CA HIS A 330 -10.77 -13.47 45.17
C HIS A 330 -11.11 -14.72 44.34
N SER A 331 -12.38 -14.98 44.09
CA SER A 331 -12.82 -16.11 43.26
C SER A 331 -12.36 -15.97 41.81
N LEU A 332 -12.24 -14.75 41.31
CA LEU A 332 -11.72 -14.42 39.99
C LEU A 332 -10.19 -14.37 39.92
N GLY A 333 -9.49 -14.54 41.03
CA GLY A 333 -8.04 -14.58 41.11
C GLY A 333 -7.34 -13.22 41.08
N PHE A 334 -8.05 -12.10 41.25
CA PHE A 334 -7.44 -10.76 41.29
C PHE A 334 -6.80 -10.42 42.61
N VAL A 335 -7.33 -10.96 43.72
CA VAL A 335 -6.86 -10.66 45.08
C VAL A 335 -6.68 -11.92 45.91
N GLU A 336 -5.81 -11.85 46.90
CA GLU A 336 -5.57 -12.89 47.89
C GLU A 336 -5.90 -12.36 49.28
N ARG A 337 -6.44 -13.22 50.15
CA ARG A 337 -6.66 -12.93 51.55
C ARG A 337 -5.55 -13.52 52.41
N GLU A 338 -4.99 -12.74 53.29
CA GLU A 338 -4.01 -13.18 54.28
C GLU A 338 -4.40 -12.62 55.67
N GLY A 339 -4.85 -13.50 56.56
CA GLY A 339 -5.44 -13.11 57.83
C GLY A 339 -6.69 -12.26 57.62
N ASP A 340 -6.71 -11.05 58.21
CA ASP A 340 -7.79 -10.07 58.04
C ASP A 340 -7.53 -9.04 56.92
N GLY A 341 -6.42 -9.18 56.22
CA GLY A 341 -6.04 -8.28 55.14
C GLY A 341 -6.20 -8.87 53.75
N TRP A 342 -6.21 -7.98 52.75
CA TRP A 342 -6.31 -8.28 51.33
C TRP A 342 -5.14 -7.67 50.56
N ARG A 343 -4.65 -8.37 49.52
CA ARG A 343 -3.61 -7.90 48.63
C ARG A 343 -3.91 -8.31 47.18
N LEU A 344 -3.26 -7.65 46.22
CA LEU A 344 -3.29 -8.07 44.81
C LEU A 344 -2.59 -9.44 44.67
N THR A 345 -3.20 -10.32 43.85
CA THR A 345 -2.56 -11.60 43.49
C THR A 345 -1.30 -11.29 42.66
N ARG A 346 -0.17 -11.87 43.09
CA ARG A 346 1.08 -11.72 42.30
C ARG A 346 1.01 -12.64 41.11
N PRO A 347 1.34 -12.13 39.87
CA PRO A 347 1.43 -13.01 38.70
C PRO A 347 2.46 -14.12 38.97
N SER A 348 2.03 -15.37 38.80
CA SER A 348 2.93 -16.52 38.96
C SER A 348 4.05 -16.40 37.94
N PRO A 349 5.32 -16.72 38.27
CA PRO A 349 6.42 -16.75 37.33
C PRO A 349 6.17 -17.69 36.11
N ARG A 350 5.17 -18.58 36.20
CA ARG A 350 4.80 -19.54 35.15
C ARG A 350 3.92 -18.94 34.03
N ASP A 351 3.19 -17.86 34.30
CA ASP A 351 2.31 -17.25 33.28
C ASP A 351 3.03 -16.37 32.26
N GLY A 352 4.28 -15.99 32.57
CA GLY A 352 5.15 -15.26 31.63
C GLY A 352 5.83 -16.13 30.57
N ALA A 353 5.83 -17.46 30.70
CA ALA A 353 6.55 -18.38 29.82
C ALA A 353 5.72 -18.89 28.64
N VAL A 354 4.38 -18.81 28.67
CA VAL A 354 3.50 -19.34 27.61
C VAL A 354 3.30 -18.37 26.44
N ARG A 355 3.73 -17.11 26.54
CA ARG A 355 3.59 -16.11 25.45
C ARG A 355 4.84 -15.90 24.58
N ARG A 356 5.89 -16.71 24.73
CA ARG A 356 7.11 -16.64 23.89
C ARG A 356 7.33 -17.85 22.99
N GLY A 357 6.33 -18.67 22.77
CA GLY A 357 6.42 -19.90 21.96
C GLY A 357 5.22 -20.05 21.03
N GLY A 358 5.18 -19.25 19.98
CA GLY A 358 4.26 -19.39 18.88
C GLY A 358 4.86 -18.63 17.70
N SER A 359 5.68 -19.38 16.95
CA SER A 359 6.32 -19.02 15.69
C SER A 359 5.35 -18.52 14.64
#